data_5d727252805b12c818c14f8a84adaefe
#
_entry.id   5d727252805b12c818c14f8a84adaefe
#
_cell.length_a   1.000
_cell.length_b   1.000
_cell.length_c   1.000
_cell.angle_alpha   90.00
_cell.angle_beta   90.00
_cell.angle_gamma   90.00
#
_symmetry.space_group_name_H-M   'P 1'
#
loop_
_entity.id
_entity.type
_entity.pdbx_description
1 polymer ?
#
loop_
_entity_poly.entity_id
_entity_poly.type
_entity_poly.pdbx_seq_one_letter_code
_entity_poly.pdbx_strand_id
1 'polypeptide(L)'
;MNQEYTDYELLLVNDGSTDASGDICEEYGDRDPRVIVIQKENTGVSDSRNRALDRARGKYLQFLDSDDWITPDATRLFVRAAEEYGCDMVISDFYRVVGERLSPKGDIEEEGVLTREEFAAHMMENPADFYYGVLWNKLYRRDIVEEHKLRMDTDISWCEDFMFNLEYIRYAKVFYALHAPIYYYVKRKGSLASQGINISKTVKMKLNVFEYYNNFYKHVLEEEDYEKNRLQVYRFFIDAAGDGTVPPSILPGSKKLGDERVFVNTEILQAEGPAGEDYRKRKLLEHYLEPVALKGDLKVMDVRLLLCLCEKHEWDSRRELADFAGITRTNLTSGLQRLTMKGFLKVEEVKEPKPSKKDKTTGKNKMKAAEMAETKRKERGGRIAVTILPAADAVMKELEMAQRDYDAARFAGFTEEELIKYAELSEKIKENTKNILYFLN
;
A
#
# COMPACT_ATOMS: atom_id res chain seq x y z
N MET A 1 2.03 -2.50 -14.96
CA MET A 1 1.22 -3.43 -15.78
C MET A 1 0.06 -4.09 -15.02
N ASN A 2 0.21 -4.36 -13.72
CA ASN A 2 -0.79 -5.08 -12.91
C ASN A 2 -1.83 -4.14 -12.25
N GLN A 3 -2.23 -3.06 -12.94
CA GLN A 3 -3.27 -2.19 -12.45
C GLN A 3 -4.65 -2.84 -12.65
N GLU A 4 -5.53 -2.71 -11.64
CA GLU A 4 -6.92 -3.19 -11.71
C GLU A 4 -7.74 -2.41 -12.75
N TYR A 5 -7.44 -1.13 -12.94
CA TYR A 5 -8.00 -0.32 -14.02
C TYR A 5 -7.28 -0.65 -15.32
N THR A 6 -7.98 -1.10 -16.34
CA THR A 6 -7.39 -1.64 -17.56
C THR A 6 -7.40 -0.67 -18.74
N ASP A 7 -8.23 0.37 -18.71
CA ASP A 7 -8.37 1.36 -19.78
C ASP A 7 -7.35 2.50 -19.60
N TYR A 8 -6.07 2.18 -19.86
CA TYR A 8 -4.97 3.14 -19.81
C TYR A 8 -3.97 2.90 -20.93
N GLU A 9 -3.23 3.91 -21.29
CA GLU A 9 -1.99 3.84 -22.06
C GLU A 9 -0.79 4.14 -21.13
N LEU A 10 0.32 3.46 -21.35
CA LEU A 10 1.57 3.66 -20.61
C LEU A 10 2.62 4.23 -21.56
N LEU A 11 3.04 5.46 -21.32
CA LEU A 11 4.09 6.12 -22.10
C LEU A 11 5.43 5.95 -21.39
N LEU A 12 6.31 5.11 -21.93
CA LEU A 12 7.67 4.89 -21.44
C LEU A 12 8.64 5.80 -22.23
N VAL A 13 9.21 6.78 -21.56
CA VAL A 13 10.17 7.69 -22.19
C VAL A 13 11.58 7.31 -21.78
N ASN A 14 12.36 6.83 -22.74
CA ASN A 14 13.79 6.57 -22.55
C ASN A 14 14.59 7.82 -22.92
N ASP A 15 15.13 8.49 -21.91
CA ASP A 15 15.91 9.73 -22.02
C ASP A 15 17.40 9.44 -22.31
N GLY A 16 17.67 8.64 -23.36
CA GLY A 16 19.03 8.32 -23.79
C GLY A 16 19.82 7.50 -22.79
N SER A 17 19.19 6.50 -22.16
CA SER A 17 19.86 5.57 -21.24
C SER A 17 20.99 4.81 -21.95
N THR A 18 22.08 4.60 -21.22
CA THR A 18 23.27 3.88 -21.72
C THR A 18 23.37 2.43 -21.18
N ASP A 19 22.41 2.04 -20.38
CA ASP A 19 22.25 0.70 -19.82
C ASP A 19 21.09 -0.05 -20.52
N ALA A 20 20.66 -1.18 -19.95
CA ALA A 20 19.60 -2.02 -20.51
C ALA A 20 18.17 -1.37 -20.42
N SER A 21 18.02 -0.15 -19.90
CA SER A 21 16.69 0.47 -19.70
C SER A 21 15.92 0.62 -21.02
N GLY A 22 16.62 1.00 -22.11
CA GLY A 22 16.01 1.12 -23.44
C GLY A 22 15.45 -0.22 -23.95
N ASP A 23 16.24 -1.29 -23.84
CA ASP A 23 15.84 -2.64 -24.26
C ASP A 23 14.63 -3.14 -23.44
N ILE A 24 14.61 -2.85 -22.13
CA ILE A 24 13.50 -3.18 -21.25
C ILE A 24 12.24 -2.44 -21.69
N CYS A 25 12.32 -1.15 -22.05
CA CYS A 25 11.18 -0.40 -22.53
C CYS A 25 10.58 -1.04 -23.80
N GLU A 26 11.44 -1.40 -24.78
CA GLU A 26 11.00 -2.05 -26.03
C GLU A 26 10.36 -3.42 -25.74
N GLU A 27 10.94 -4.23 -24.84
CA GLU A 27 10.37 -5.51 -24.44
C GLU A 27 8.93 -5.35 -23.91
N TYR A 28 8.65 -4.32 -23.11
CA TYR A 28 7.30 -4.05 -22.62
C TYR A 28 6.39 -3.51 -23.74
N GLY A 29 6.91 -2.70 -24.66
CA GLY A 29 6.17 -2.22 -25.83
C GLY A 29 5.71 -3.35 -26.73
N ASP A 30 6.56 -4.34 -26.96
CA ASP A 30 6.25 -5.53 -27.76
C ASP A 30 5.21 -6.47 -27.09
N ARG A 31 5.18 -6.50 -25.75
CA ARG A 31 4.31 -7.39 -24.99
C ARG A 31 2.89 -6.86 -24.78
N ASP A 32 2.72 -5.55 -24.69
CA ASP A 32 1.42 -4.97 -24.35
C ASP A 32 1.11 -3.76 -25.25
N PRO A 33 0.04 -3.82 -26.08
CA PRO A 33 -0.31 -2.76 -27.01
C PRO A 33 -0.69 -1.43 -26.34
N ARG A 34 -0.89 -1.41 -25.04
CA ARG A 34 -1.12 -0.19 -24.26
C ARG A 34 0.18 0.58 -23.98
N VAL A 35 1.34 -0.07 -24.14
CA VAL A 35 2.65 0.52 -23.91
C VAL A 35 3.16 1.20 -25.17
N ILE A 36 3.50 2.47 -25.05
CA ILE A 36 4.07 3.28 -26.11
C ILE A 36 5.47 3.71 -25.67
N VAL A 37 6.48 3.29 -26.41
CA VAL A 37 7.87 3.64 -26.11
C VAL A 37 8.26 4.90 -26.90
N ILE A 38 8.91 5.84 -26.20
CA ILE A 38 9.44 7.08 -26.79
C ILE A 38 10.95 7.09 -26.53
N GLN A 39 11.72 6.82 -27.59
CA GLN A 39 13.19 6.91 -27.55
C GLN A 39 13.62 8.33 -27.87
N LYS A 40 14.56 8.90 -27.12
CA LYS A 40 15.11 10.23 -27.36
C LYS A 40 16.55 10.35 -26.86
N GLU A 41 17.26 11.35 -27.32
CA GLU A 41 18.54 11.75 -26.73
C GLU A 41 18.32 12.33 -25.33
N ASN A 42 19.32 12.23 -24.46
CA ASN A 42 19.24 12.73 -23.09
C ASN A 42 19.15 14.28 -23.10
N THR A 43 17.99 14.79 -22.73
CA THR A 43 17.69 16.22 -22.60
C THR A 43 17.04 16.56 -21.26
N GLY A 44 16.93 15.58 -20.36
CA GLY A 44 16.46 15.77 -19.00
C GLY A 44 14.98 15.46 -18.79
N VAL A 45 14.60 15.41 -17.52
CA VAL A 45 13.28 14.94 -17.05
C VAL A 45 12.13 15.82 -17.55
N SER A 46 12.29 17.14 -17.56
CA SER A 46 11.26 18.09 -18.03
C SER A 46 10.90 17.86 -19.50
N ASP A 47 11.91 17.73 -20.39
CA ASP A 47 11.67 17.43 -21.81
C ASP A 47 11.06 16.03 -21.98
N SER A 48 11.51 15.05 -21.22
CA SER A 48 10.94 13.69 -21.25
C SER A 48 9.45 13.69 -20.90
N ARG A 49 9.06 14.38 -19.83
CA ARG A 49 7.66 14.51 -19.43
C ARG A 49 6.85 15.31 -20.46
N ASN A 50 7.41 16.38 -21.04
CA ASN A 50 6.75 17.15 -22.12
C ASN A 50 6.50 16.27 -23.35
N ARG A 51 7.46 15.43 -23.75
CA ARG A 51 7.29 14.45 -24.84
C ARG A 51 6.17 13.46 -24.58
N ALA A 52 6.04 13.02 -23.33
CA ALA A 52 4.93 12.17 -22.93
C ALA A 52 3.60 12.93 -23.01
N LEU A 53 3.52 14.15 -22.51
CA LEU A 53 2.34 15.02 -22.60
C LEU A 53 1.89 15.22 -24.05
N ASP A 54 2.82 15.48 -24.98
CA ASP A 54 2.52 15.68 -26.41
C ASP A 54 1.95 14.41 -27.09
N ARG A 55 2.16 13.24 -26.51
CA ARG A 55 1.68 11.94 -27.03
C ARG A 55 0.46 11.41 -26.31
N ALA A 56 0.19 11.92 -25.10
CA ALA A 56 -0.89 11.44 -24.25
C ALA A 56 -2.27 11.68 -24.90
N ARG A 57 -3.14 10.65 -24.85
CA ARG A 57 -4.50 10.66 -25.42
C ARG A 57 -5.58 10.45 -24.35
N GLY A 58 -5.19 9.91 -23.21
CA GLY A 58 -6.10 9.63 -22.10
C GLY A 58 -6.82 10.90 -21.60
N LYS A 59 -7.98 10.72 -20.97
CA LYS A 59 -8.73 11.82 -20.33
C LYS A 59 -7.96 12.41 -19.16
N TYR A 60 -7.22 11.56 -18.46
CA TYR A 60 -6.42 11.90 -17.29
C TYR A 60 -4.95 11.60 -17.52
N LEU A 61 -4.10 12.28 -16.76
CA LEU A 61 -2.64 12.12 -16.74
C LEU A 61 -2.23 11.66 -15.32
N GLN A 62 -1.46 10.60 -15.25
CA GLN A 62 -0.82 10.11 -14.03
C GLN A 62 0.67 9.95 -14.29
N PHE A 63 1.52 10.62 -13.50
CA PHE A 63 2.97 10.51 -13.61
C PHE A 63 3.49 9.41 -12.69
N LEU A 64 4.55 8.73 -13.13
CA LEU A 64 5.21 7.68 -12.37
C LEU A 64 6.72 7.76 -12.63
N ASP A 65 7.51 7.89 -11.58
CA ASP A 65 8.96 7.85 -11.68
C ASP A 65 9.44 6.39 -11.79
N SER A 66 10.45 6.15 -12.61
CA SER A 66 10.88 4.79 -13.00
C SER A 66 11.50 3.97 -11.87
N ASP A 67 11.87 4.60 -10.76
CA ASP A 67 12.44 3.96 -9.58
C ASP A 67 11.43 3.74 -8.44
N ASP A 68 10.18 4.05 -8.68
CA ASP A 68 9.07 3.97 -7.75
C ASP A 68 8.03 2.92 -8.20
N TRP A 69 7.00 2.68 -7.38
CA TRP A 69 5.86 1.83 -7.76
C TRP A 69 4.56 2.31 -7.14
N ILE A 70 3.44 1.82 -7.67
CA ILE A 70 2.09 2.12 -7.21
C ILE A 70 1.35 0.84 -6.79
N THR A 71 0.33 1.00 -5.94
CA THR A 71 -0.55 -0.12 -5.59
C THR A 71 -1.35 -0.61 -6.81
N PRO A 72 -1.79 -1.88 -6.86
CA PRO A 72 -2.57 -2.40 -7.99
C PRO A 72 -3.87 -1.65 -8.25
N ASP A 73 -4.46 -1.04 -7.23
CA ASP A 73 -5.71 -0.28 -7.29
C ASP A 73 -5.53 1.23 -7.49
N ALA A 74 -4.30 1.73 -7.56
CA ALA A 74 -3.99 3.15 -7.59
C ALA A 74 -4.73 3.91 -8.69
N THR A 75 -4.60 3.48 -9.94
CA THR A 75 -5.25 4.15 -11.08
C THR A 75 -6.78 4.07 -10.98
N ARG A 76 -7.33 2.94 -10.50
CA ARG A 76 -8.76 2.77 -10.28
C ARG A 76 -9.30 3.77 -9.24
N LEU A 77 -8.61 3.92 -8.12
CA LEU A 77 -9.01 4.85 -7.06
C LEU A 77 -8.97 6.29 -7.54
N PHE A 78 -7.93 6.68 -8.25
CA PHE A 78 -7.80 8.01 -8.85
C PHE A 78 -8.93 8.31 -9.83
N VAL A 79 -9.15 7.41 -10.81
CA VAL A 79 -10.16 7.61 -11.85
C VAL A 79 -11.56 7.63 -11.24
N ARG A 80 -11.84 6.74 -10.27
CA ARG A 80 -13.13 6.73 -9.56
C ARG A 80 -13.41 8.07 -8.90
N ALA A 81 -12.48 8.60 -8.11
CA ALA A 81 -12.66 9.89 -7.45
C ALA A 81 -12.85 11.03 -8.47
N ALA A 82 -12.05 11.05 -9.55
CA ALA A 82 -12.16 12.08 -10.59
C ALA A 82 -13.51 12.04 -11.32
N GLU A 83 -14.05 10.86 -11.62
CA GLU A 83 -15.33 10.70 -12.32
C GLU A 83 -16.53 10.94 -11.39
N GLU A 84 -16.49 10.44 -10.16
CA GLU A 84 -17.59 10.55 -9.21
C GLU A 84 -17.85 11.99 -8.80
N TYR A 85 -16.78 12.76 -8.57
CA TYR A 85 -16.88 14.14 -8.11
C TYR A 85 -16.62 15.19 -9.21
N GLY A 86 -16.34 14.77 -10.43
CA GLY A 86 -16.05 15.69 -11.55
C GLY A 86 -14.81 16.53 -11.34
N CYS A 87 -13.75 15.96 -10.72
CA CYS A 87 -12.58 16.69 -10.29
C CYS A 87 -11.65 17.03 -11.45
N ASP A 88 -11.01 18.18 -11.35
CA ASP A 88 -9.93 18.60 -12.23
C ASP A 88 -8.59 17.97 -11.80
N MET A 89 -8.42 17.78 -10.50
CA MET A 89 -7.24 17.12 -9.93
C MET A 89 -7.63 16.27 -8.72
N VAL A 90 -7.05 15.06 -8.63
CA VAL A 90 -7.09 14.24 -7.42
C VAL A 90 -5.67 14.18 -6.86
N ILE A 91 -5.52 14.38 -5.55
CA ILE A 91 -4.25 14.23 -4.84
C ILE A 91 -4.37 13.11 -3.82
N SER A 92 -3.36 12.26 -3.70
CA SER A 92 -3.37 11.13 -2.76
C SER A 92 -2.24 11.19 -1.75
N ASP A 93 -2.43 10.49 -0.65
CA ASP A 93 -1.34 10.12 0.25
C ASP A 93 -0.36 9.18 -0.45
N PHE A 94 0.82 9.03 0.15
CA PHE A 94 1.86 8.15 -0.38
C PHE A 94 2.70 7.52 0.74
N TYR A 95 3.42 6.45 0.42
CA TYR A 95 4.43 5.89 1.29
C TYR A 95 5.82 6.42 0.92
N ARG A 96 6.55 6.89 1.92
CA ARG A 96 7.98 7.15 1.80
C ARG A 96 8.74 5.91 2.21
N VAL A 97 9.58 5.40 1.30
CA VAL A 97 10.38 4.18 1.47
C VAL A 97 11.85 4.54 1.67
N VAL A 98 12.45 4.10 2.78
CA VAL A 98 13.89 4.25 3.03
C VAL A 98 14.45 2.90 3.51
N GLY A 99 15.20 2.23 2.64
CA GLY A 99 15.66 0.86 2.89
C GLY A 99 14.46 -0.07 3.11
N GLU A 100 14.39 -0.71 4.27
CA GLU A 100 13.30 -1.62 4.66
C GLU A 100 12.15 -0.92 5.42
N ARG A 101 12.18 0.40 5.52
CA ARG A 101 11.17 1.16 6.26
C ARG A 101 10.30 1.97 5.31
N LEU A 102 9.01 2.00 5.59
CA LEU A 102 8.05 2.87 4.95
C LEU A 102 7.29 3.69 5.98
N SER A 103 6.88 4.88 5.57
CA SER A 103 6.07 5.78 6.38
C SER A 103 5.00 6.42 5.50
N PRO A 104 3.72 6.37 5.91
CA PRO A 104 2.67 7.08 5.21
C PRO A 104 2.92 8.59 5.34
N LYS A 105 2.61 9.31 4.28
CA LYS A 105 2.68 10.76 4.17
C LYS A 105 1.39 11.26 3.53
N GLY A 106 0.80 12.24 4.15
CA GLY A 106 -0.34 13.02 3.70
C GLY A 106 -0.27 14.35 4.43
N ASP A 107 -1.05 15.31 3.97
CA ASP A 107 -1.12 16.63 4.61
C ASP A 107 -2.57 17.05 4.84
N ILE A 108 -3.45 16.82 3.88
CA ILE A 108 -4.89 17.07 4.01
C ILE A 108 -5.50 15.92 4.83
N GLU A 109 -6.02 16.23 6.01
CA GLU A 109 -6.51 15.20 6.95
C GLU A 109 -7.90 14.67 6.59
N GLU A 110 -8.73 15.48 5.92
CA GLU A 110 -10.10 15.10 5.56
C GLU A 110 -10.17 14.67 4.10
N GLU A 111 -10.71 13.47 3.86
CA GLU A 111 -11.02 13.01 2.51
C GLU A 111 -12.23 13.77 1.96
N GLY A 112 -12.11 14.34 0.77
CA GLY A 112 -13.24 15.05 0.19
C GLY A 112 -12.91 15.98 -0.96
N VAL A 113 -13.98 16.61 -1.44
CA VAL A 113 -13.94 17.63 -2.50
C VAL A 113 -13.52 18.96 -1.90
N LEU A 114 -12.59 19.63 -2.60
CA LEU A 114 -12.06 20.95 -2.24
C LEU A 114 -12.19 21.90 -3.42
N THR A 115 -12.49 23.15 -3.12
CA THR A 115 -12.34 24.25 -4.07
C THR A 115 -10.85 24.57 -4.24
N ARG A 116 -10.51 25.36 -5.26
CA ARG A 116 -9.14 25.83 -5.47
C ARG A 116 -8.63 26.65 -4.29
N GLU A 117 -9.46 27.49 -3.73
CA GLU A 117 -9.16 28.35 -2.58
C GLU A 117 -8.86 27.53 -1.33
N GLU A 118 -9.67 26.49 -1.05
CA GLU A 118 -9.43 25.55 0.07
C GLU A 118 -8.15 24.75 -0.13
N PHE A 119 -7.92 24.22 -1.35
CA PHE A 119 -6.68 23.53 -1.67
C PHE A 119 -5.44 24.43 -1.53
N ALA A 120 -5.54 25.69 -2.00
CA ALA A 120 -4.48 26.68 -1.86
C ALA A 120 -4.24 27.07 -0.40
N ALA A 121 -5.27 27.10 0.46
CA ALA A 121 -5.14 27.36 1.88
C ALA A 121 -4.34 26.24 2.58
N HIS A 122 -4.65 24.97 2.33
CA HIS A 122 -3.86 23.84 2.83
C HIS A 122 -2.39 23.92 2.38
N MET A 123 -2.13 24.20 1.12
CA MET A 123 -0.78 24.36 0.60
C MET A 123 -0.05 25.54 1.25
N MET A 124 -0.76 26.59 1.68
CA MET A 124 -0.18 27.76 2.35
C MET A 124 0.27 27.42 3.79
N GLU A 125 -0.39 26.48 4.45
CA GLU A 125 -0.01 26.04 5.81
C GLU A 125 1.33 25.29 5.79
N ASN A 126 1.59 24.50 4.77
CA ASN A 126 2.80 23.68 4.59
C ASN A 126 3.43 23.88 3.19
N PRO A 127 3.90 25.08 2.88
CA PRO A 127 4.21 25.50 1.50
C PRO A 127 5.37 24.76 0.85
N ALA A 128 6.29 24.20 1.62
CA ALA A 128 7.42 23.41 1.14
C ALA A 128 7.21 21.90 1.28
N ASP A 129 5.97 21.45 1.62
CA ASP A 129 5.72 20.02 1.75
C ASP A 129 5.76 19.34 0.39
N PHE A 130 6.45 18.22 0.38
CA PHE A 130 6.62 17.36 -0.78
C PHE A 130 5.28 16.85 -1.34
N TYR A 131 4.25 16.74 -0.51
CA TYR A 131 2.89 16.34 -0.87
C TYR A 131 2.30 17.21 -1.97
N TYR A 132 2.47 18.54 -1.90
CA TYR A 132 1.98 19.48 -2.92
C TYR A 132 2.92 19.60 -4.12
N GLY A 133 4.22 19.42 -3.89
CA GLY A 133 5.25 19.71 -4.88
C GLY A 133 5.37 18.67 -6.00
N VAL A 134 5.23 17.40 -5.69
CA VAL A 134 5.49 16.30 -6.64
C VAL A 134 4.33 16.06 -7.60
N LEU A 135 4.61 15.42 -8.75
CA LEU A 135 3.59 15.09 -9.77
C LEU A 135 2.92 13.73 -9.51
N TRP A 136 3.66 12.78 -9.02
CA TRP A 136 3.32 11.37 -9.04
C TRP A 136 2.23 10.94 -8.02
N ASN A 137 1.91 11.76 -7.04
CA ASN A 137 0.78 11.53 -6.12
C ASN A 137 -0.51 12.20 -6.60
N LYS A 138 -0.60 12.55 -7.88
CA LYS A 138 -1.73 13.28 -8.45
C LYS A 138 -2.25 12.66 -9.74
N LEU A 139 -3.54 12.85 -9.98
CA LEU A 139 -4.19 12.65 -11.26
C LEU A 139 -4.66 14.00 -11.79
N TYR A 140 -4.35 14.29 -13.05
CA TYR A 140 -4.67 15.57 -13.68
C TYR A 140 -5.65 15.38 -14.84
N ARG A 141 -6.58 16.27 -15.01
CA ARG A 141 -7.43 16.33 -16.19
C ARG A 141 -6.62 16.88 -17.38
N ARG A 142 -6.46 16.07 -18.43
CA ARG A 142 -5.58 16.40 -19.55
C ARG A 142 -6.05 17.61 -20.35
N ASP A 143 -7.37 17.83 -20.50
CA ASP A 143 -7.90 18.96 -21.27
C ASP A 143 -7.44 20.32 -20.70
N ILE A 144 -7.29 20.48 -19.39
CA ILE A 144 -6.73 21.69 -18.77
C ILE A 144 -5.26 21.90 -19.21
N VAL A 145 -4.48 20.82 -19.24
CA VAL A 145 -3.07 20.89 -19.68
C VAL A 145 -2.97 21.32 -21.14
N GLU A 146 -3.86 20.80 -22.01
CA GLU A 146 -3.84 21.10 -23.44
C GLU A 146 -4.43 22.47 -23.76
N GLU A 147 -5.54 22.86 -23.13
CA GLU A 147 -6.18 24.15 -23.34
C GLU A 147 -5.24 25.30 -22.97
N HIS A 148 -4.53 25.18 -21.87
CA HIS A 148 -3.60 26.21 -21.38
C HIS A 148 -2.15 25.96 -21.79
N LYS A 149 -1.88 24.93 -22.61
CA LYS A 149 -0.55 24.60 -23.16
C LYS A 149 0.51 24.47 -22.06
N LEU A 150 0.13 23.85 -20.95
CA LEU A 150 1.01 23.69 -19.79
C LEU A 150 2.12 22.70 -20.12
N ARG A 151 3.36 23.13 -19.97
CA ARG A 151 4.56 22.31 -20.17
C ARG A 151 5.58 22.67 -19.10
N MET A 152 6.42 21.70 -18.77
CA MET A 152 7.52 21.91 -17.85
C MET A 152 8.64 22.71 -18.52
N ASP A 153 9.22 23.64 -17.78
CA ASP A 153 10.36 24.42 -18.25
C ASP A 153 11.61 23.52 -18.32
N THR A 154 12.18 23.41 -19.51
CA THR A 154 13.37 22.57 -19.77
C THR A 154 14.67 23.18 -19.26
N ASP A 155 14.68 24.47 -18.98
CA ASP A 155 15.85 25.18 -18.45
C ASP A 155 15.95 25.03 -16.91
N ILE A 156 14.91 24.47 -16.30
CA ILE A 156 14.82 24.25 -14.85
C ILE A 156 15.00 22.76 -14.57
N SER A 157 16.02 22.44 -13.79
CA SER A 157 16.37 21.05 -13.44
C SER A 157 15.98 20.65 -12.01
N TRP A 158 15.24 21.50 -11.31
CA TRP A 158 14.80 21.25 -9.94
C TRP A 158 13.57 22.09 -9.58
N CYS A 159 12.58 21.50 -8.89
CA CYS A 159 11.26 22.07 -8.62
C CYS A 159 10.39 22.34 -9.87
N GLU A 160 10.74 21.78 -11.02
CA GLU A 160 9.92 21.83 -12.25
C GLU A 160 8.52 21.27 -11.99
N ASP A 161 8.42 20.24 -11.15
CA ASP A 161 7.18 19.59 -10.72
C ASP A 161 6.27 20.58 -9.99
N PHE A 162 6.82 21.28 -9.00
CA PHE A 162 6.06 22.23 -8.20
C PHE A 162 5.59 23.42 -9.05
N MET A 163 6.42 23.91 -9.94
CA MET A 163 6.05 25.02 -10.84
C MET A 163 4.95 24.60 -11.81
N PHE A 164 5.01 23.39 -12.35
CA PHE A 164 3.94 22.83 -13.17
C PHE A 164 2.64 22.70 -12.36
N ASN A 165 2.71 22.23 -11.12
CA ASN A 165 1.55 22.14 -10.23
C ASN A 165 0.92 23.52 -9.97
N LEU A 166 1.72 24.53 -9.65
CA LEU A 166 1.22 25.90 -9.44
C LEU A 166 0.49 26.45 -10.67
N GLU A 167 1.07 26.26 -11.85
CA GLU A 167 0.41 26.69 -13.10
C GLU A 167 -0.87 25.89 -13.37
N TYR A 168 -0.89 24.57 -13.14
CA TYR A 168 -2.08 23.75 -13.31
C TYR A 168 -3.22 24.18 -12.37
N ILE A 169 -2.91 24.37 -11.08
CA ILE A 169 -3.88 24.74 -10.04
C ILE A 169 -4.53 26.09 -10.35
N ARG A 170 -3.87 27.00 -11.02
CA ARG A 170 -4.47 28.30 -11.46
C ARG A 170 -5.71 28.11 -12.33
N TYR A 171 -5.78 27.05 -13.11
CA TYR A 171 -6.87 26.78 -14.04
C TYR A 171 -7.85 25.72 -13.53
N ALA A 172 -7.41 24.84 -12.65
CA ALA A 172 -8.25 23.83 -11.99
C ALA A 172 -9.20 24.49 -10.96
N LYS A 173 -10.39 23.93 -10.79
CA LYS A 173 -11.44 24.48 -9.90
C LYS A 173 -11.87 23.50 -8.82
N VAL A 174 -11.87 22.21 -9.15
CA VAL A 174 -12.39 21.14 -8.26
C VAL A 174 -11.28 20.13 -8.00
N PHE A 175 -10.99 19.93 -6.74
CA PHE A 175 -9.95 19.04 -6.26
C PHE A 175 -10.57 17.95 -5.39
N TYR A 176 -9.89 16.81 -5.30
CA TYR A 176 -10.26 15.76 -4.35
C TYR A 176 -9.03 15.29 -3.59
N ALA A 177 -9.11 15.31 -2.26
CA ALA A 177 -8.09 14.72 -1.40
C ALA A 177 -8.45 13.25 -1.16
N LEU A 178 -7.70 12.34 -1.76
CA LEU A 178 -7.86 10.89 -1.61
C LEU A 178 -6.99 10.40 -0.46
N HIS A 179 -7.61 10.03 0.64
CA HIS A 179 -6.92 9.59 1.85
C HIS A 179 -6.46 8.12 1.76
N ALA A 180 -5.73 7.80 0.68
CA ALA A 180 -5.18 6.48 0.41
C ALA A 180 -3.72 6.61 -0.06
N PRO A 181 -2.75 5.97 0.65
CA PRO A 181 -1.36 5.96 0.23
C PRO A 181 -1.15 4.92 -0.88
N ILE A 182 -1.28 5.37 -2.12
CA ILE A 182 -1.26 4.51 -3.32
C ILE A 182 0.06 4.53 -4.09
N TYR A 183 1.01 5.35 -3.68
CA TYR A 183 2.31 5.50 -4.31
C TYR A 183 3.43 5.22 -3.32
N TYR A 184 4.51 4.54 -3.76
CA TYR A 184 5.68 4.23 -2.95
C TYR A 184 6.89 5.01 -3.47
N TYR A 185 7.17 6.14 -2.82
CA TYR A 185 8.33 6.96 -3.12
C TYR A 185 9.58 6.38 -2.46
N VAL A 186 10.55 5.93 -3.27
CA VAL A 186 11.79 5.28 -2.82
C VAL A 186 12.93 6.27 -2.71
N LYS A 187 13.36 6.56 -1.48
CA LYS A 187 14.54 7.40 -1.27
C LYS A 187 15.82 6.60 -1.47
N ARG A 188 16.56 6.90 -2.54
CA ARG A 188 17.87 6.30 -2.85
C ARG A 188 19.03 7.24 -2.52
N LYS A 189 20.18 6.66 -2.13
CA LYS A 189 21.44 7.41 -2.06
C LYS A 189 21.87 7.76 -3.48
N GLY A 190 22.09 9.06 -3.76
CA GLY A 190 22.52 9.53 -5.09
C GLY A 190 21.38 9.98 -6.01
N SER A 191 20.12 10.05 -5.53
CA SER A 191 19.03 10.68 -6.28
C SER A 191 19.40 12.12 -6.67
N LEU A 192 18.83 12.64 -7.76
CA LEU A 192 19.05 14.02 -8.24
C LEU A 192 18.84 15.05 -7.11
N ALA A 193 17.86 14.80 -6.22
CA ALA A 193 17.62 15.61 -5.04
C ALA A 193 18.74 15.59 -3.98
N SER A 194 19.72 14.67 -4.06
CA SER A 194 20.83 14.53 -3.10
C SER A 194 22.20 14.95 -3.65
N GLN A 195 22.30 15.36 -4.92
CA GLN A 195 23.55 15.77 -5.52
C GLN A 195 23.93 17.19 -5.03
N GLY A 196 25.19 17.34 -4.60
CA GLY A 196 25.72 18.53 -3.95
C GLY A 196 25.46 19.81 -4.74
N ILE A 197 24.70 20.72 -4.15
CA ILE A 197 24.17 21.92 -4.78
C ILE A 197 25.14 23.09 -4.51
N ASN A 198 25.47 23.82 -5.55
CA ASN A 198 26.19 25.09 -5.43
C ASN A 198 25.25 26.12 -4.77
N ILE A 199 25.66 26.66 -3.62
CA ILE A 199 24.86 27.56 -2.76
C ILE A 199 24.24 28.72 -3.55
N SER A 200 25.00 29.33 -4.46
CA SER A 200 24.54 30.47 -5.27
C SER A 200 23.45 30.06 -6.27
N LYS A 201 23.57 28.91 -6.91
CA LYS A 201 22.54 28.35 -7.79
C LYS A 201 21.28 28.00 -7.02
N THR A 202 21.42 27.43 -5.82
CA THR A 202 20.31 27.07 -4.94
C THR A 202 19.51 28.31 -4.50
N VAL A 203 20.18 29.38 -4.10
CA VAL A 203 19.51 30.63 -3.71
C VAL A 203 18.73 31.21 -4.87
N LYS A 204 19.36 31.33 -6.06
CA LYS A 204 18.67 31.87 -7.27
C LYS A 204 17.44 31.03 -7.63
N MET A 205 17.56 29.72 -7.55
CA MET A 205 16.47 28.80 -7.85
C MET A 205 15.32 28.94 -6.83
N LYS A 206 15.61 28.97 -5.53
CA LYS A 206 14.58 29.19 -4.49
C LYS A 206 13.87 30.54 -4.68
N LEU A 207 14.57 31.55 -5.12
CA LEU A 207 13.96 32.84 -5.48
C LEU A 207 12.98 32.71 -6.64
N ASN A 208 13.36 32.00 -7.71
CA ASN A 208 12.48 31.77 -8.86
C ASN A 208 11.22 30.99 -8.43
N VAL A 209 11.38 29.89 -7.68
CA VAL A 209 10.24 29.11 -7.19
C VAL A 209 9.33 29.95 -6.32
N PHE A 210 9.91 30.80 -5.45
CA PHE A 210 9.14 31.76 -4.66
C PHE A 210 8.37 32.76 -5.51
N GLU A 211 8.94 33.27 -6.60
CA GLU A 211 8.23 34.16 -7.51
C GLU A 211 7.00 33.49 -8.12
N TYR A 212 7.12 32.23 -8.55
CA TYR A 212 5.98 31.43 -9.02
C TYR A 212 4.92 31.24 -7.94
N TYR A 213 5.34 30.86 -6.73
CA TYR A 213 4.48 30.65 -5.58
C TYR A 213 3.76 31.94 -5.16
N ASN A 214 4.48 33.04 -5.09
CA ASN A 214 3.92 34.36 -4.75
C ASN A 214 2.93 34.86 -5.83
N ASN A 215 3.28 34.70 -7.10
CA ASN A 215 2.41 35.07 -8.21
C ASN A 215 1.15 34.18 -8.27
N PHE A 216 1.28 32.90 -7.91
CA PHE A 216 0.15 32.01 -7.78
C PHE A 216 -0.87 32.56 -6.77
N TYR A 217 -0.46 32.91 -5.55
CA TYR A 217 -1.37 33.43 -4.54
C TYR A 217 -1.95 34.80 -4.87
N LYS A 218 -1.21 35.67 -5.53
CA LYS A 218 -1.74 36.92 -6.08
C LYS A 218 -2.83 36.71 -7.14
N HIS A 219 -2.82 35.57 -7.79
CA HIS A 219 -3.81 35.25 -8.81
C HIS A 219 -5.03 34.50 -8.25
N VAL A 220 -4.83 33.67 -7.24
CA VAL A 220 -5.87 32.80 -6.64
C VAL A 220 -6.67 33.51 -5.56
N LEU A 221 -6.02 34.37 -4.78
CA LEU A 221 -6.67 35.13 -3.71
C LEU A 221 -7.10 36.51 -4.19
N GLU A 222 -8.19 37.02 -3.61
CA GLU A 222 -8.54 38.42 -3.72
C GLU A 222 -7.46 39.30 -3.07
N GLU A 223 -7.30 40.55 -3.54
CA GLU A 223 -6.21 41.43 -3.09
C GLU A 223 -6.17 41.62 -1.57
N GLU A 224 -7.35 41.75 -0.95
CA GLU A 224 -7.47 41.90 0.50
C GLU A 224 -7.01 40.63 1.26
N ASP A 225 -7.38 39.44 0.77
CA ASP A 225 -6.99 38.16 1.36
C ASP A 225 -5.51 37.85 1.12
N TYR A 226 -4.98 38.25 -0.03
CA TYR A 226 -3.54 38.13 -0.29
C TYR A 226 -2.73 39.01 0.69
N GLU A 227 -3.08 40.29 0.88
CA GLU A 227 -2.35 41.18 1.79
C GLU A 227 -2.46 40.70 3.25
N LYS A 228 -3.60 40.15 3.66
CA LYS A 228 -3.79 39.55 4.98
C LYS A 228 -2.89 38.34 5.21
N ASN A 229 -2.71 37.48 4.21
CA ASN A 229 -1.94 36.24 4.29
C ASN A 229 -0.49 36.40 3.79
N ARG A 230 -0.08 37.58 3.37
CA ARG A 230 1.21 37.84 2.73
C ARG A 230 2.41 37.32 3.51
N LEU A 231 2.42 37.47 4.83
CA LEU A 231 3.50 36.95 5.67
C LEU A 231 3.57 35.43 5.64
N GLN A 232 2.44 34.76 5.52
CA GLN A 232 2.37 33.29 5.42
C GLN A 232 2.88 32.82 4.05
N VAL A 233 2.53 33.50 2.98
CA VAL A 233 3.11 33.27 1.63
C VAL A 233 4.64 33.42 1.67
N TYR A 234 5.16 34.43 2.34
CA TYR A 234 6.60 34.68 2.51
C TYR A 234 7.30 33.65 3.40
N ARG A 235 6.56 32.93 4.25
CA ARG A 235 7.09 31.83 5.08
C ARG A 235 7.68 30.70 4.24
N PHE A 236 7.28 30.56 3.00
CA PHE A 236 7.87 29.63 2.03
C PHE A 236 9.40 29.58 2.06
N PHE A 237 10.07 30.75 2.20
CA PHE A 237 11.53 30.79 2.25
C PHE A 237 12.09 30.09 3.50
N ILE A 238 11.37 30.18 4.62
CA ILE A 238 11.79 29.57 5.89
C ILE A 238 11.61 28.06 5.79
N ASP A 239 10.47 27.62 5.30
CA ASP A 239 10.12 26.21 5.23
C ASP A 239 10.93 25.49 4.14
N ALA A 240 11.18 26.14 3.00
CA ALA A 240 12.07 25.62 1.96
C ALA A 240 13.54 25.50 2.40
N ALA A 241 13.98 26.22 3.47
CA ALA A 241 15.29 26.04 4.06
C ALA A 241 15.37 24.82 4.99
N GLY A 242 14.21 24.41 5.53
CA GLY A 242 14.08 23.32 6.49
C GLY A 242 13.83 21.93 5.86
N ASP A 243 14.10 21.72 4.58
CA ASP A 243 13.90 20.47 3.85
C ASP A 243 14.73 19.30 4.43
N GLY A 244 14.50 19.06 5.71
CA GLY A 244 15.08 17.99 6.49
C GLY A 244 14.46 16.66 6.12
N THR A 245 15.21 15.85 5.44
CA THR A 245 14.86 14.47 5.14
C THR A 245 14.97 13.60 6.38
N VAL A 246 13.97 13.68 7.27
CA VAL A 246 13.91 12.81 8.45
C VAL A 246 13.67 11.37 7.97
N PRO A 247 14.51 10.40 8.38
CA PRO A 247 14.29 9.00 8.01
C PRO A 247 12.93 8.50 8.54
N PRO A 248 12.18 7.70 7.78
CA PRO A 248 10.89 7.14 8.22
C PRO A 248 10.96 6.39 9.54
N SER A 249 12.12 5.80 9.88
CA SER A 249 12.35 5.09 11.15
C SER A 249 12.23 5.97 12.41
N ILE A 250 12.27 7.30 12.26
CA ILE A 250 12.13 8.26 13.36
C ILE A 250 10.75 8.95 13.33
N LEU A 251 9.96 8.75 12.28
CA LEU A 251 8.63 9.35 12.18
C LEU A 251 7.59 8.46 12.90
N PRO A 252 6.61 9.06 13.58
CA PRO A 252 5.47 8.33 14.10
C PRO A 252 4.78 7.52 12.99
N GLY A 253 4.48 6.25 13.27
CA GLY A 253 3.81 5.37 12.30
C GLY A 253 4.69 4.81 11.19
N SER A 254 6.04 5.01 11.22
CA SER A 254 6.91 4.33 10.25
C SER A 254 6.96 2.82 10.54
N LYS A 255 6.88 2.03 9.47
CA LYS A 255 6.84 0.57 9.50
C LYS A 255 7.90 -0.02 8.58
N LYS A 256 8.16 -1.33 8.68
CA LYS A 256 8.95 -2.03 7.66
C LYS A 256 8.18 -2.12 6.34
N LEU A 257 8.91 -2.15 5.24
CA LEU A 257 8.33 -2.38 3.92
C LEU A 257 7.58 -3.73 3.90
N GLY A 258 6.32 -3.69 3.48
CA GLY A 258 5.42 -4.85 3.50
C GLY A 258 4.55 -4.96 4.75
N ASP A 259 4.73 -4.07 5.74
CA ASP A 259 3.87 -3.93 6.93
C ASP A 259 2.89 -2.75 6.72
N GLU A 260 2.22 -2.74 5.57
CA GLU A 260 1.25 -1.69 5.24
C GLU A 260 0.08 -1.73 6.23
N ARG A 261 -0.53 -0.57 6.44
CA ARG A 261 -1.76 -0.49 7.23
C ARG A 261 -2.84 -1.34 6.58
N VAL A 262 -3.62 -1.99 7.42
CA VAL A 262 -4.82 -2.69 6.98
C VAL A 262 -5.77 -1.68 6.36
N PHE A 263 -5.76 -1.60 5.03
CA PHE A 263 -6.68 -0.73 4.32
C PHE A 263 -8.10 -1.29 4.44
N VAL A 264 -9.03 -0.44 4.90
CA VAL A 264 -10.44 -0.78 5.03
C VAL A 264 -11.21 0.01 3.99
N ASN A 265 -11.74 -0.65 2.98
CA ASN A 265 -12.66 -0.02 2.05
C ASN A 265 -14.02 0.17 2.73
N THR A 266 -14.40 1.43 2.97
CA THR A 266 -15.64 1.79 3.67
C THR A 266 -16.91 1.35 2.95
N GLU A 267 -16.90 1.27 1.62
CA GLU A 267 -18.04 0.77 0.84
C GLU A 267 -18.26 -0.73 1.07
N ILE A 268 -17.16 -1.50 1.14
CA ILE A 268 -17.22 -2.95 1.41
C ILE A 268 -17.69 -3.21 2.85
N LEU A 269 -17.47 -2.29 3.79
CA LEU A 269 -18.03 -2.41 5.14
C LEU A 269 -19.55 -2.46 5.17
N GLN A 270 -20.21 -1.86 4.18
CA GLN A 270 -21.68 -1.85 4.04
C GLN A 270 -22.21 -3.14 3.39
N ALA A 271 -21.31 -4.00 2.87
CA ALA A 271 -21.74 -5.23 2.21
C ALA A 271 -22.51 -6.15 3.18
N GLU A 272 -23.72 -6.55 2.77
CA GLU A 272 -24.55 -7.49 3.50
C GLU A 272 -24.19 -8.94 3.17
N GLY A 273 -24.64 -9.86 4.02
CA GLY A 273 -24.44 -11.29 3.83
C GLY A 273 -23.11 -11.83 4.39
N PRO A 274 -22.88 -13.17 4.24
CA PRO A 274 -21.76 -13.88 4.87
C PRO A 274 -20.39 -13.35 4.49
N ALA A 275 -20.18 -12.96 3.22
CA ALA A 275 -18.91 -12.44 2.75
C ALA A 275 -18.58 -11.06 3.35
N GLY A 276 -19.58 -10.20 3.49
CA GLY A 276 -19.42 -8.90 4.16
C GLY A 276 -19.15 -9.06 5.66
N GLU A 277 -19.80 -10.02 6.30
CA GLU A 277 -19.56 -10.34 7.72
C GLU A 277 -18.13 -10.86 7.93
N ASP A 278 -17.66 -11.80 7.11
CA ASP A 278 -16.29 -12.32 7.17
C ASP A 278 -15.25 -11.22 6.92
N TYR A 279 -15.53 -10.32 5.96
CA TYR A 279 -14.66 -9.18 5.69
C TYR A 279 -14.52 -8.28 6.93
N ARG A 280 -15.64 -7.85 7.54
CA ARG A 280 -15.65 -7.00 8.74
C ARG A 280 -14.90 -7.65 9.90
N LYS A 281 -15.21 -8.93 10.20
CA LYS A 281 -14.54 -9.70 11.27
C LYS A 281 -13.03 -9.77 11.05
N ARG A 282 -12.61 -10.08 9.83
CA ARG A 282 -11.20 -10.19 9.47
C ARG A 282 -10.50 -8.84 9.59
N LYS A 283 -11.09 -7.77 9.07
CA LYS A 283 -10.49 -6.43 9.11
C LYS A 283 -10.38 -5.89 10.53
N LEU A 284 -11.38 -6.11 11.35
CA LEU A 284 -11.32 -5.76 12.78
C LEU A 284 -10.21 -6.53 13.49
N LEU A 285 -10.10 -7.85 13.27
CA LEU A 285 -9.03 -8.66 13.85
C LEU A 285 -7.65 -8.17 13.39
N GLU A 286 -7.45 -7.94 12.10
CA GLU A 286 -6.20 -7.43 11.54
C GLU A 286 -5.79 -6.10 12.18
N HIS A 287 -6.75 -5.20 12.44
CA HIS A 287 -6.51 -3.93 13.13
C HIS A 287 -5.91 -4.13 14.52
N TYR A 288 -6.43 -5.06 15.32
CA TYR A 288 -5.90 -5.34 16.66
C TYR A 288 -4.60 -6.16 16.65
N LEU A 289 -4.34 -6.95 15.61
CA LEU A 289 -3.08 -7.67 15.44
C LEU A 289 -1.94 -6.78 14.91
N GLU A 290 -2.24 -5.66 14.27
CA GLU A 290 -1.25 -4.75 13.70
C GLU A 290 -0.24 -4.21 14.73
N PRO A 291 -0.63 -3.72 15.94
CA PRO A 291 0.31 -3.30 16.97
C PRO A 291 1.22 -4.42 17.47
N VAL A 292 0.69 -5.65 17.58
CA VAL A 292 1.47 -6.84 17.97
C VAL A 292 2.54 -7.15 16.92
N ALA A 293 2.15 -7.13 15.65
CA ALA A 293 3.06 -7.31 14.53
C ALA A 293 4.19 -6.27 14.55
N LEU A 294 3.84 -5.02 14.78
CA LEU A 294 4.78 -3.91 14.83
C LEU A 294 5.81 -4.07 15.96
N LYS A 295 5.34 -4.38 17.19
CA LYS A 295 6.21 -4.59 18.36
C LYS A 295 7.11 -5.82 18.21
N GLY A 296 6.58 -6.90 17.62
CA GLY A 296 7.29 -8.16 17.41
C GLY A 296 8.22 -8.18 16.20
N ASP A 297 8.25 -7.10 15.42
CA ASP A 297 8.96 -7.08 14.13
C ASP A 297 8.50 -8.22 13.20
N LEU A 298 7.17 -8.39 13.09
CA LEU A 298 6.48 -9.43 12.35
C LEU A 298 5.53 -8.80 11.31
N LYS A 299 5.05 -9.62 10.38
CA LYS A 299 3.90 -9.28 9.55
C LYS A 299 2.60 -9.61 10.30
N VAL A 300 1.52 -8.87 10.03
CA VAL A 300 0.18 -9.17 10.59
C VAL A 300 -0.20 -10.63 10.32
N MET A 301 0.15 -11.15 9.15
CA MET A 301 -0.07 -12.55 8.79
C MET A 301 0.72 -13.54 9.66
N ASP A 302 1.95 -13.20 10.09
CA ASP A 302 2.74 -14.05 10.98
C ASP A 302 2.13 -14.09 12.37
N VAL A 303 1.61 -12.95 12.88
CA VAL A 303 0.88 -12.87 14.15
C VAL A 303 -0.42 -13.67 14.07
N ARG A 304 -1.14 -13.57 12.94
CA ARG A 304 -2.34 -14.36 12.70
C ARG A 304 -2.04 -15.86 12.63
N LEU A 305 -0.90 -16.25 12.09
CA LEU A 305 -0.44 -17.64 12.11
C LEU A 305 -0.13 -18.11 13.54
N LEU A 306 0.53 -17.28 14.36
CA LEU A 306 0.73 -17.57 15.80
C LEU A 306 -0.60 -17.78 16.50
N LEU A 307 -1.61 -16.95 16.24
CA LEU A 307 -2.95 -17.10 16.79
C LEU A 307 -3.57 -18.47 16.44
N CYS A 308 -3.48 -18.90 15.17
CA CYS A 308 -3.96 -20.21 14.74
C CYS A 308 -3.21 -21.37 15.43
N LEU A 309 -1.91 -21.21 15.69
CA LEU A 309 -1.08 -22.23 16.33
C LEU A 309 -1.35 -22.35 17.83
N CYS A 310 -1.98 -21.36 18.47
CA CYS A 310 -2.45 -21.49 19.85
C CYS A 310 -3.61 -22.48 19.99
N GLU A 311 -4.42 -22.64 18.93
CA GLU A 311 -5.60 -23.51 18.98
C GLU A 311 -5.26 -24.98 18.69
N LYS A 312 -4.23 -25.25 17.88
CA LYS A 312 -3.84 -26.60 17.48
C LYS A 312 -2.34 -26.66 17.15
N HIS A 313 -1.63 -27.63 17.70
CA HIS A 313 -0.19 -27.80 17.56
C HIS A 313 0.23 -28.86 16.53
N GLU A 314 -0.61 -29.83 16.22
CA GLU A 314 -0.35 -30.88 15.24
C GLU A 314 -1.33 -30.80 14.07
N TRP A 315 -0.79 -30.90 12.86
CA TRP A 315 -1.54 -30.76 11.61
C TRP A 315 -1.25 -31.94 10.69
N ASP A 316 -2.28 -32.49 10.07
CA ASP A 316 -2.14 -33.62 9.15
C ASP A 316 -1.38 -33.26 7.87
N SER A 317 -1.32 -31.96 7.55
CA SER A 317 -0.49 -31.44 6.47
C SER A 317 -0.34 -29.92 6.56
N ARG A 318 0.69 -29.40 5.90
CA ARG A 318 0.83 -27.94 5.70
C ARG A 318 -0.37 -27.33 4.96
N ARG A 319 -1.07 -28.13 4.14
CA ARG A 319 -2.30 -27.69 3.45
C ARG A 319 -3.42 -27.44 4.45
N GLU A 320 -3.62 -28.34 5.39
CA GLU A 320 -4.64 -28.18 6.41
C GLU A 320 -4.39 -26.90 7.26
N LEU A 321 -3.17 -26.67 7.69
CA LEU A 321 -2.82 -25.45 8.41
C LEU A 321 -3.04 -24.19 7.55
N ALA A 322 -2.71 -24.22 6.27
CA ALA A 322 -2.94 -23.09 5.36
C ALA A 322 -4.44 -22.82 5.20
N ASP A 323 -5.23 -23.85 5.00
CA ASP A 323 -6.68 -23.78 4.87
C ASP A 323 -7.33 -23.24 6.17
N PHE A 324 -6.90 -23.72 7.34
CA PHE A 324 -7.37 -23.23 8.63
C PHE A 324 -7.01 -21.76 8.88
N ALA A 325 -5.78 -21.36 8.57
CA ALA A 325 -5.33 -19.98 8.72
C ALA A 325 -5.90 -19.04 7.64
N GLY A 326 -6.58 -19.58 6.63
CA GLY A 326 -7.12 -18.80 5.50
C GLY A 326 -6.04 -18.09 4.67
N ILE A 327 -4.88 -18.75 4.47
CA ILE A 327 -3.74 -18.20 3.74
C ILE A 327 -3.27 -19.16 2.64
N THR A 328 -2.51 -18.65 1.67
CA THR A 328 -1.92 -19.49 0.62
C THR A 328 -0.78 -20.35 1.19
N ARG A 329 -0.50 -21.50 0.55
CA ARG A 329 0.64 -22.35 0.94
C ARG A 329 1.98 -21.64 0.88
N THR A 330 2.17 -20.77 -0.08
CA THR A 330 3.38 -19.95 -0.21
C THR A 330 3.55 -19.01 0.98
N ASN A 331 2.46 -18.33 1.37
CA ASN A 331 2.44 -17.45 2.53
C ASN A 331 2.66 -18.20 3.84
N LEU A 332 2.06 -19.40 3.99
CA LEU A 332 2.31 -20.27 5.14
C LEU A 332 3.80 -20.66 5.23
N THR A 333 4.39 -21.13 4.12
CA THR A 333 5.81 -21.55 4.10
C THR A 333 6.72 -20.40 4.50
N SER A 334 6.50 -19.21 3.91
CA SER A 334 7.28 -18.02 4.24
C SER A 334 7.07 -17.55 5.68
N GLY A 335 5.85 -17.63 6.21
CA GLY A 335 5.52 -17.29 7.61
C GLY A 335 6.19 -18.23 8.59
N LEU A 336 6.06 -19.55 8.42
CA LEU A 336 6.72 -20.55 9.24
C LEU A 336 8.25 -20.38 9.22
N GLN A 337 8.82 -20.12 8.05
CA GLN A 337 10.27 -19.90 7.93
C GLN A 337 10.71 -18.65 8.70
N ARG A 338 10.02 -17.50 8.55
CA ARG A 338 10.36 -16.27 9.28
C ARG A 338 10.27 -16.47 10.80
N LEU A 339 9.19 -17.07 11.28
CA LEU A 339 8.98 -17.32 12.72
C LEU A 339 10.02 -18.31 13.28
N THR A 340 10.42 -19.32 12.49
CA THR A 340 11.48 -20.25 12.87
C THR A 340 12.84 -19.55 12.91
N MET A 341 13.15 -18.69 11.94
CA MET A 341 14.40 -17.93 11.92
C MET A 341 14.51 -16.96 13.12
N LYS A 342 13.39 -16.43 13.59
CA LYS A 342 13.33 -15.60 14.82
C LYS A 342 13.41 -16.42 16.11
N GLY A 343 13.43 -17.76 16.01
CA GLY A 343 13.43 -18.64 17.16
C GLY A 343 12.07 -18.70 17.89
N PHE A 344 10.98 -18.26 17.26
CA PHE A 344 9.65 -18.26 17.85
C PHE A 344 8.93 -19.61 17.69
N LEU A 345 9.29 -20.37 16.64
CA LEU A 345 8.70 -21.65 16.32
C LEU A 345 9.76 -22.73 16.10
N LYS A 346 9.37 -23.97 16.47
CA LYS A 346 10.01 -25.19 16.02
C LYS A 346 9.01 -25.98 15.19
N VAL A 347 9.38 -26.34 13.97
CA VAL A 347 8.56 -27.14 13.04
C VAL A 347 9.22 -28.48 12.86
N GLU A 348 8.50 -29.56 13.17
CA GLU A 348 9.00 -30.94 13.06
C GLU A 348 8.05 -31.75 12.16
N GLU A 349 8.62 -32.60 11.30
CA GLU A 349 7.84 -33.59 10.58
C GLU A 349 7.60 -34.81 11.50
N VAL A 350 6.34 -35.11 11.73
CA VAL A 350 5.95 -36.26 12.57
C VAL A 350 6.11 -37.53 11.72
N LYS A 351 7.17 -38.32 12.03
CA LYS A 351 7.36 -39.65 11.45
C LYS A 351 6.43 -40.66 12.11
N GLU A 352 5.47 -41.19 11.35
CA GLU A 352 4.67 -42.31 11.90
C GLU A 352 5.56 -43.54 12.16
N PRO A 353 5.32 -44.28 13.28
CA PRO A 353 6.01 -45.52 13.51
C PRO A 353 5.72 -46.49 12.35
N LYS A 354 6.79 -47.05 11.76
CA LYS A 354 6.64 -48.08 10.73
C LYS A 354 5.79 -49.22 11.28
N PRO A 355 4.77 -49.70 10.53
CA PRO A 355 3.95 -50.83 10.98
C PRO A 355 4.86 -52.01 11.28
N SER A 356 4.65 -52.61 12.47
CA SER A 356 5.44 -53.76 12.95
C SER A 356 5.29 -54.93 11.97
N LYS A 357 6.38 -55.63 11.70
CA LYS A 357 6.43 -56.76 10.76
C LYS A 357 5.52 -57.97 11.10
N LYS A 358 4.66 -57.85 12.12
CA LYS A 358 3.83 -58.97 12.62
C LYS A 358 2.43 -59.09 11.98
N ASP A 359 1.97 -58.13 11.16
CA ASP A 359 0.64 -58.20 10.52
C ASP A 359 0.70 -58.55 9.03
N LYS A 360 1.55 -59.46 8.64
CA LYS A 360 1.58 -60.02 7.26
C LYS A 360 0.72 -61.28 7.14
N THR A 361 -0.56 -61.17 7.44
CA THR A 361 -1.51 -62.20 6.98
C THR A 361 -2.86 -61.57 6.72
N THR A 362 -3.21 -61.54 5.49
CA THR A 362 -4.49 -61.50 4.80
C THR A 362 -4.71 -60.35 3.81
N GLY A 363 -4.71 -60.72 2.54
CA GLY A 363 -5.56 -60.14 1.50
C GLY A 363 -4.93 -59.09 0.58
N LYS A 364 -4.70 -59.49 -0.70
CA LYS A 364 -4.28 -58.63 -1.82
C LYS A 364 -5.08 -57.31 -1.93
N ASN A 365 -6.30 -57.22 -1.45
CA ASN A 365 -7.12 -56.00 -1.48
C ASN A 365 -6.72 -54.99 -0.43
N LYS A 366 -6.14 -55.38 0.73
CA LYS A 366 -5.62 -54.48 1.75
C LYS A 366 -4.28 -53.79 1.30
N MET A 367 -3.47 -54.51 0.49
CA MET A 367 -2.23 -53.94 -0.03
C MET A 367 -2.52 -52.82 -1.05
N LYS A 368 -3.48 -53.00 -1.96
CA LYS A 368 -3.88 -51.93 -2.90
C LYS A 368 -4.49 -50.73 -2.20
N ALA A 369 -5.29 -50.94 -1.16
CA ALA A 369 -5.85 -49.85 -0.39
C ALA A 369 -4.75 -49.09 0.44
N ALA A 370 -3.76 -49.81 0.96
CA ALA A 370 -2.62 -49.21 1.63
C ALA A 370 -1.68 -48.46 0.68
N GLU A 371 -1.40 -48.99 -0.52
CA GLU A 371 -0.62 -48.29 -1.57
C GLU A 371 -1.36 -47.06 -2.10
N MET A 372 -2.68 -47.15 -2.33
CA MET A 372 -3.48 -45.98 -2.71
C MET A 372 -3.52 -44.90 -1.58
N ALA A 373 -3.59 -45.32 -0.32
CA ALA A 373 -3.53 -44.43 0.81
C ALA A 373 -2.15 -43.78 0.96
N GLU A 374 -1.07 -44.54 0.70
CA GLU A 374 0.31 -44.03 0.74
C GLU A 374 0.62 -43.07 -0.45
N THR A 375 0.05 -43.35 -1.64
CA THR A 375 0.15 -42.46 -2.81
C THR A 375 -0.63 -41.14 -2.57
N LYS A 376 -1.86 -41.21 -2.03
CA LYS A 376 -2.64 -40.04 -1.63
C LYS A 376 -2.00 -39.27 -0.47
N ARG A 377 -1.24 -39.93 0.41
CA ARG A 377 -0.47 -39.30 1.49
C ARG A 377 0.76 -38.55 0.97
N LYS A 378 1.49 -39.10 0.01
CA LYS A 378 2.64 -38.41 -0.63
C LYS A 378 2.20 -37.16 -1.39
N GLU A 379 0.99 -37.15 -1.95
CA GLU A 379 0.41 -35.96 -2.58
C GLU A 379 -0.07 -34.90 -1.56
N ARG A 380 -0.37 -35.27 -0.30
CA ARG A 380 -0.88 -34.35 0.74
C ARG A 380 0.20 -33.65 1.59
N GLY A 381 1.45 -34.11 1.54
CA GLY A 381 2.52 -33.67 2.45
C GLY A 381 2.44 -34.36 3.80
N GLY A 382 3.57 -34.52 4.51
CA GLY A 382 3.63 -35.20 5.81
C GLY A 382 2.97 -34.40 6.94
N ARG A 383 2.59 -35.12 8.03
CA ARG A 383 2.13 -34.46 9.28
C ARG A 383 3.23 -33.56 9.84
N ILE A 384 2.84 -32.42 10.35
CA ILE A 384 3.73 -31.47 11.00
C ILE A 384 3.28 -31.18 12.42
N ALA A 385 4.25 -31.09 13.33
CA ALA A 385 4.08 -30.54 14.67
C ALA A 385 4.77 -29.18 14.73
N VAL A 386 4.07 -28.17 15.21
CA VAL A 386 4.60 -26.83 15.35
C VAL A 386 4.55 -26.43 16.82
N THR A 387 5.71 -26.17 17.40
CA THR A 387 5.84 -25.79 18.81
C THR A 387 6.22 -24.32 18.90
N ILE A 388 5.46 -23.55 19.69
CA ILE A 388 5.79 -22.15 20.03
C ILE A 388 6.88 -22.20 21.10
N LEU A 389 7.96 -21.46 20.91
CA LEU A 389 9.13 -21.46 21.79
C LEU A 389 9.08 -20.26 22.76
N PRO A 390 9.76 -20.33 23.93
CA PRO A 390 9.76 -19.25 24.93
C PRO A 390 10.23 -17.89 24.40
N ALA A 391 11.02 -17.86 23.33
CA ALA A 391 11.41 -16.60 22.67
C ALA A 391 10.22 -15.81 22.12
N ALA A 392 9.07 -16.44 21.90
CA ALA A 392 7.83 -15.80 21.47
C ALA A 392 6.98 -15.24 22.62
N ASP A 393 7.31 -15.50 23.89
CA ASP A 393 6.46 -15.19 25.07
C ASP A 393 6.04 -13.71 25.12
N ALA A 394 6.93 -12.79 24.74
CA ALA A 394 6.61 -11.37 24.72
C ALA A 394 5.54 -11.04 23.66
N VAL A 395 5.67 -11.64 22.48
CA VAL A 395 4.69 -11.47 21.37
C VAL A 395 3.37 -12.15 21.74
N MET A 396 3.42 -13.30 22.40
CA MET A 396 2.24 -14.03 22.83
C MET A 396 1.41 -13.26 23.87
N LYS A 397 2.06 -12.58 24.82
CA LYS A 397 1.38 -11.68 25.78
C LYS A 397 0.68 -10.50 25.09
N GLU A 398 1.35 -9.87 24.15
CA GLU A 398 0.74 -8.80 23.36
C GLU A 398 -0.43 -9.32 22.51
N LEU A 399 -0.33 -10.54 21.99
CA LEU A 399 -1.38 -11.19 21.23
C LEU A 399 -2.62 -11.49 22.11
N GLU A 400 -2.43 -11.95 23.32
CA GLU A 400 -3.53 -12.15 24.30
C GLU A 400 -4.23 -10.82 24.64
N MET A 401 -3.48 -9.73 24.78
CA MET A 401 -4.06 -8.41 25.00
C MET A 401 -4.87 -7.96 23.78
N ALA A 402 -4.32 -8.09 22.59
CA ALA A 402 -4.99 -7.74 21.34
C ALA A 402 -6.30 -8.55 21.13
N GLN A 403 -6.32 -9.82 21.51
CA GLN A 403 -7.54 -10.63 21.47
C GLN A 403 -8.61 -10.12 22.44
N ARG A 404 -8.25 -9.73 23.65
CA ARG A 404 -9.18 -9.14 24.62
C ARG A 404 -9.75 -7.82 24.12
N ASP A 405 -8.91 -6.97 23.55
CA ASP A 405 -9.33 -5.68 22.99
C ASP A 405 -10.24 -5.87 21.77
N TYR A 406 -9.94 -6.83 20.91
CA TYR A 406 -10.79 -7.24 19.81
C TYR A 406 -12.17 -7.71 20.27
N ASP A 407 -12.23 -8.56 21.29
CA ASP A 407 -13.51 -9.05 21.84
C ASP A 407 -14.28 -7.92 22.55
N ALA A 408 -13.59 -7.08 23.31
CA ALA A 408 -14.20 -5.90 23.93
C ALA A 408 -14.83 -4.95 22.90
N ALA A 409 -14.15 -4.72 21.78
CA ALA A 409 -14.67 -3.89 20.71
C ALA A 409 -15.90 -4.51 20.00
N ARG A 410 -15.86 -5.84 19.78
CA ARG A 410 -16.98 -6.56 19.15
C ARG A 410 -18.26 -6.53 19.98
N PHE A 411 -18.11 -6.53 21.27
CA PHE A 411 -19.21 -6.61 22.21
C PHE A 411 -19.48 -5.29 22.95
N ALA A 412 -18.91 -4.19 22.46
CA ALA A 412 -19.15 -2.87 23.00
C ALA A 412 -20.66 -2.54 22.97
N GLY A 413 -21.21 -2.19 24.14
CA GLY A 413 -22.64 -1.85 24.29
C GLY A 413 -23.57 -3.03 24.51
N PHE A 414 -23.06 -4.28 24.54
CA PHE A 414 -23.87 -5.44 24.92
C PHE A 414 -24.04 -5.54 26.45
N THR A 415 -25.24 -5.87 26.87
CA THR A 415 -25.53 -6.22 28.27
C THR A 415 -25.04 -7.63 28.60
N GLU A 416 -24.88 -7.95 29.87
CA GLU A 416 -24.48 -9.29 30.32
C GLU A 416 -25.47 -10.38 29.86
N GLU A 417 -26.77 -10.09 29.87
CA GLU A 417 -27.82 -11.01 29.40
C GLU A 417 -27.68 -11.28 27.88
N GLU A 418 -27.40 -10.24 27.09
CA GLU A 418 -27.17 -10.37 25.66
C GLU A 418 -25.92 -11.17 25.33
N LEU A 419 -24.84 -11.02 26.11
CA LEU A 419 -23.62 -11.80 25.95
C LEU A 419 -23.85 -13.27 26.24
N ILE A 420 -24.59 -13.61 27.29
CA ILE A 420 -24.95 -14.99 27.62
C ILE A 420 -25.78 -15.61 26.49
N LYS A 421 -26.80 -14.88 26.02
CA LYS A 421 -27.65 -15.33 24.93
C LYS A 421 -26.88 -15.49 23.62
N TYR A 422 -25.95 -14.57 23.33
CA TYR A 422 -25.08 -14.67 22.17
C TYR A 422 -24.21 -15.93 22.24
N ALA A 423 -23.60 -16.24 23.40
CA ALA A 423 -22.79 -17.43 23.59
C ALA A 423 -23.61 -18.72 23.35
N GLU A 424 -24.83 -18.80 23.87
CA GLU A 424 -25.73 -19.96 23.67
C GLU A 424 -26.09 -20.13 22.17
N LEU A 425 -26.43 -19.04 21.48
CA LEU A 425 -26.76 -19.08 20.06
C LEU A 425 -25.56 -19.41 19.19
N SER A 426 -24.39 -18.87 19.51
CA SER A 426 -23.13 -19.18 18.82
C SER A 426 -22.79 -20.67 18.92
N GLU A 427 -22.93 -21.28 20.10
CA GLU A 427 -22.66 -22.71 20.24
C GLU A 427 -23.66 -23.57 19.47
N LYS A 428 -24.95 -23.21 19.41
CA LYS A 428 -25.91 -23.88 18.55
C LYS A 428 -25.58 -23.79 17.07
N ILE A 429 -25.15 -22.60 16.60
CA ILE A 429 -24.71 -22.40 15.21
C ILE A 429 -23.50 -23.27 14.92
N LYS A 430 -22.52 -23.29 15.81
CA LYS A 430 -21.31 -24.11 15.70
C LYS A 430 -21.63 -25.61 15.60
N GLU A 431 -22.51 -26.13 16.47
CA GLU A 431 -22.92 -27.52 16.43
C GLU A 431 -23.70 -27.86 15.15
N ASN A 432 -24.62 -26.99 14.70
CA ASN A 432 -25.32 -27.19 13.42
C ASN A 432 -24.33 -27.21 12.24
N THR A 433 -23.37 -26.29 12.21
CA THR A 433 -22.34 -26.23 11.17
C THR A 433 -21.47 -27.49 11.18
N LYS A 434 -21.01 -27.94 12.34
CA LYS A 434 -20.26 -29.20 12.49
C LYS A 434 -21.06 -30.38 11.95
N ASN A 435 -22.31 -30.53 12.34
CA ASN A 435 -23.16 -31.64 11.94
C ASN A 435 -23.31 -31.68 10.43
N ILE A 436 -23.54 -30.53 9.75
CA ILE A 436 -23.62 -30.46 8.30
C ILE A 436 -22.29 -30.85 7.67
N LEU A 437 -21.17 -30.34 8.15
CA LEU A 437 -19.84 -30.62 7.58
C LEU A 437 -19.40 -32.09 7.80
N TYR A 438 -19.81 -32.72 8.91
CA TYR A 438 -19.54 -34.17 9.11
C TYR A 438 -20.27 -35.06 8.13
N PHE A 439 -21.43 -34.63 7.61
CA PHE A 439 -22.16 -35.39 6.58
C PHE A 439 -21.59 -35.20 5.16
N LEU A 440 -20.71 -34.23 4.95
CA LEU A 440 -20.08 -33.97 3.66
C LEU A 440 -18.74 -34.71 3.47
N ASN A 441 -18.20 -35.34 4.52
CA ASN A 441 -16.99 -36.15 4.52
C ASN A 441 -17.32 -37.65 4.61
#